data_ea9bfb6125b07e9965aa85848edf40a0
#
_entry.id   ea9bfb6125b07e9965aa85848edf40a0
#
_cell.length_a   1.000
_cell.length_b   1.000
_cell.length_c   1.000
_cell.angle_alpha   90.00
_cell.angle_beta   90.00
_cell.angle_gamma   90.00
#
_symmetry.space_group_name_H-M   'P 1'
#
loop_
_entity.id
_entity.type
_entity.pdbx_description
1 polymer ?
#
loop_
_entity_poly.entity_id
_entity_poly.type
_entity_poly.pdbx_seq_one_letter_code
_entity_poly.pdbx_strand_id
1 'polypeptide(L)'
;MDGDGVQEGGRQFSWSGQGPGEVAIAGPALDMRMLSNGEASLLLNYRLDEKPSGLTRLAIGCGPGCSGTLDLTPTLSQATPGEWRSVKVKLSCFRDAGADVSRVSEPFVLNTSGRLRLSLTTVQLSSDPAGAICPPR
;
A
#
# COMPACT_ATOMS: atom_id res chain seq x y z
N MET A 1 6.27 -8.54 -6.78
CA MET A 1 5.63 -9.51 -5.89
C MET A 1 5.03 -10.61 -6.71
N ASP A 2 5.24 -11.83 -6.29
CA ASP A 2 4.70 -12.96 -7.04
C ASP A 2 3.20 -12.95 -7.00
N GLY A 3 2.56 -13.50 -8.02
CA GLY A 3 1.13 -13.45 -8.14
C GLY A 3 0.37 -14.08 -7.00
N ASP A 4 0.93 -15.07 -6.37
CA ASP A 4 0.28 -15.75 -5.25
C ASP A 4 0.44 -15.00 -3.93
N GLY A 5 1.43 -14.12 -3.82
CA GLY A 5 1.66 -13.35 -2.62
C GLY A 5 2.00 -14.14 -1.38
N VAL A 6 2.10 -15.45 -1.50
CA VAL A 6 2.32 -16.33 -0.36
C VAL A 6 3.74 -16.87 -0.44
N GLN A 7 4.63 -16.19 0.21
CA GLN A 7 6.05 -16.54 0.28
C GLN A 7 6.42 -16.70 1.74
N GLU A 8 7.03 -17.80 2.08
CA GLU A 8 7.60 -17.93 3.42
C GLU A 8 8.67 -16.87 3.59
N GLY A 9 8.59 -16.09 4.66
CA GLY A 9 9.51 -14.99 4.90
C GLY A 9 9.25 -13.75 4.06
N GLY A 10 8.34 -13.84 3.10
CA GLY A 10 7.96 -12.71 2.28
C GLY A 10 9.01 -12.28 1.28
N ARG A 11 8.84 -11.10 0.72
CA ARG A 11 9.74 -10.50 -0.25
C ARG A 11 10.24 -9.16 0.26
N GLN A 12 11.55 -8.98 0.27
CA GLN A 12 12.16 -7.74 0.73
C GLN A 12 12.38 -6.78 -0.44
N PHE A 13 12.02 -5.52 -0.22
CA PHE A 13 12.29 -4.43 -1.14
C PHE A 13 13.19 -3.43 -0.46
N SER A 14 14.19 -2.91 -1.19
CA SER A 14 15.16 -1.95 -0.67
C SER A 14 15.28 -0.76 -1.59
N TRP A 15 15.29 0.42 -1.00
CA TRP A 15 15.52 1.68 -1.71
C TRP A 15 16.74 2.36 -1.08
N SER A 16 17.66 2.81 -1.95
CA SER A 16 18.92 3.43 -1.49
C SER A 16 18.78 4.89 -1.08
N GLY A 17 17.70 5.54 -1.48
CA GLY A 17 17.49 6.96 -1.23
C GLY A 17 18.14 7.90 -2.24
N GLN A 18 18.66 7.35 -3.34
CA GLN A 18 19.29 8.17 -4.38
C GLN A 18 18.30 8.72 -5.39
N GLY A 19 17.04 8.42 -5.23
CA GLY A 19 15.96 8.89 -6.07
C GLY A 19 14.68 8.21 -5.68
N PRO A 20 13.54 8.60 -6.28
CA PRO A 20 12.28 7.95 -5.98
C PRO A 20 12.28 6.51 -6.46
N GLY A 21 11.69 5.63 -5.66
CA GLY A 21 11.54 4.23 -5.99
C GLY A 21 10.10 3.79 -5.81
N GLU A 22 9.69 2.78 -6.57
CA GLU A 22 8.30 2.32 -6.56
C GLU A 22 8.23 0.82 -6.71
N VAL A 23 7.26 0.21 -6.01
CA VAL A 23 6.83 -1.15 -6.26
C VAL A 23 5.31 -1.12 -6.41
N ALA A 24 4.80 -1.82 -7.42
CA ALA A 24 3.37 -1.79 -7.72
C ALA A 24 2.87 -3.15 -8.19
N ILE A 25 1.58 -3.38 -7.98
CA ILE A 25 0.85 -4.47 -8.60
C ILE A 25 -0.03 -3.82 -9.67
N ALA A 26 0.06 -4.30 -10.90
CA ALA A 26 -0.67 -3.75 -12.02
C ALA A 26 -1.40 -4.86 -12.78
N GLY A 27 -2.51 -4.51 -13.40
CA GLY A 27 -3.31 -5.45 -14.17
C GLY A 27 -4.46 -4.76 -14.89
N PRO A 28 -5.41 -5.55 -15.43
CA PRO A 28 -6.60 -4.98 -16.06
C PRO A 28 -7.38 -4.14 -15.06
N ALA A 29 -8.08 -3.12 -15.56
CA ALA A 29 -8.87 -2.24 -14.71
C ALA A 29 -9.98 -3.02 -14.01
N LEU A 30 -10.11 -2.79 -12.71
CA LEU A 30 -11.12 -3.42 -11.86
C LEU A 30 -12.09 -2.37 -11.33
N ASP A 31 -13.35 -2.71 -11.29
CA ASP A 31 -14.36 -1.87 -10.66
C ASP A 31 -14.46 -2.23 -9.19
N MET A 32 -14.00 -1.34 -8.34
CA MET A 32 -13.97 -1.52 -6.88
C MET A 32 -15.00 -0.66 -6.14
N ARG A 33 -16.01 -0.13 -6.85
CA ARG A 33 -16.99 0.75 -6.21
C ARG A 33 -17.74 0.07 -5.07
N MET A 34 -18.16 -1.18 -5.29
CA MET A 34 -18.90 -1.90 -4.25
C MET A 34 -18.01 -2.19 -3.04
N LEU A 35 -16.77 -2.54 -3.28
CA LEU A 35 -15.82 -2.78 -2.19
C LEU A 35 -15.55 -1.52 -1.39
N SER A 36 -15.36 -0.39 -2.08
CA SER A 36 -15.15 0.90 -1.44
C SER A 36 -16.35 1.33 -0.59
N ASN A 37 -17.56 1.14 -1.12
CA ASN A 37 -18.78 1.48 -0.41
C ASN A 37 -19.09 0.48 0.72
N GLY A 38 -18.60 -0.75 0.61
CA GLY A 38 -18.79 -1.81 1.58
C GLY A 38 -17.74 -1.90 2.67
N GLU A 39 -16.94 -0.85 2.84
CA GLU A 39 -15.92 -0.75 3.88
C GLU A 39 -14.75 -1.73 3.74
N ALA A 40 -14.51 -2.22 2.53
CA ALA A 40 -13.35 -3.04 2.28
C ALA A 40 -12.06 -2.24 2.42
N SER A 41 -10.99 -2.94 2.76
CA SER A 41 -9.67 -2.35 3.00
C SER A 41 -8.60 -3.08 2.20
N LEU A 42 -7.50 -2.39 1.94
CA LEU A 42 -6.28 -2.99 1.45
C LEU A 42 -5.48 -3.45 2.66
N LEU A 43 -5.22 -4.75 2.75
CA LEU A 43 -4.48 -5.35 3.85
C LEU A 43 -3.04 -5.62 3.43
N LEU A 44 -2.11 -5.13 4.22
CA LEU A 44 -0.68 -5.39 4.04
C LEU A 44 -0.15 -6.09 5.27
N ASN A 45 0.55 -7.21 5.08
CA ASN A 45 1.37 -7.81 6.13
C ASN A 45 2.81 -7.50 5.79
N TYR A 46 3.49 -6.80 6.67
CA TYR A 46 4.82 -6.28 6.41
C TYR A 46 5.73 -6.39 7.62
N ARG A 47 7.02 -6.36 7.34
CA ARG A 47 8.06 -6.20 8.35
C ARG A 47 8.94 -5.04 7.91
N LEU A 48 9.10 -4.06 8.78
CA LEU A 48 9.98 -2.95 8.52
C LEU A 48 11.39 -3.39 8.89
N ASP A 49 12.28 -3.45 7.90
CA ASP A 49 13.67 -3.86 8.13
C ASP A 49 14.58 -2.64 8.37
N GLU A 50 14.23 -1.51 7.72
CA GLU A 50 14.89 -0.22 7.95
C GLU A 50 13.83 0.87 7.83
N LYS A 51 13.77 1.77 8.81
CA LYS A 51 12.78 2.85 8.83
C LYS A 51 12.96 3.78 7.63
N PRO A 52 11.85 4.35 7.12
CA PRO A 52 11.96 5.29 6.01
C PRO A 52 12.73 6.55 6.43
N SER A 53 13.65 6.98 5.57
CA SER A 53 14.37 8.24 5.77
C SER A 53 13.69 9.41 5.07
N GLY A 54 12.68 9.14 4.25
CA GLY A 54 11.94 10.15 3.53
C GLY A 54 10.47 9.79 3.44
N LEU A 55 9.74 10.51 2.61
CA LEU A 55 8.32 10.33 2.45
C LEU A 55 8.01 9.01 1.75
N THR A 56 7.16 8.20 2.36
CA THR A 56 6.69 6.93 1.80
C THR A 56 5.19 7.02 1.61
N ARG A 57 4.72 6.73 0.40
CA ARG A 57 3.32 6.87 0.02
C ARG A 57 2.75 5.56 -0.46
N LEU A 58 1.49 5.34 -0.10
CA LEU A 58 0.69 4.21 -0.57
C LEU A 58 -0.41 4.76 -1.47
N ALA A 59 -0.58 4.18 -2.64
CA ALA A 59 -1.54 4.69 -3.62
C ALA A 59 -2.29 3.57 -4.31
N ILE A 60 -3.43 3.93 -4.87
CA ILE A 60 -4.17 3.14 -5.84
C ILE A 60 -4.18 3.94 -7.14
N GLY A 61 -3.77 3.30 -8.24
CA GLY A 61 -3.73 3.91 -9.55
C GLY A 61 -4.92 3.52 -10.41
N CYS A 62 -5.40 4.46 -11.20
CA CYS A 62 -6.57 4.28 -12.05
C CYS A 62 -6.30 4.74 -13.50
N GLY A 63 -5.05 4.69 -13.92
CA GLY A 63 -4.61 5.08 -15.25
C GLY A 63 -3.75 6.33 -15.20
N PRO A 64 -3.21 6.76 -16.36
CA PRO A 64 -2.36 7.94 -16.41
C PRO A 64 -3.05 9.17 -15.83
N GLY A 65 -2.36 9.83 -14.90
CA GLY A 65 -2.91 11.02 -14.25
C GLY A 65 -4.03 10.76 -13.25
N CYS A 66 -4.30 9.50 -12.93
CA CYS A 66 -5.38 9.12 -12.03
C CYS A 66 -4.81 8.29 -10.88
N SER A 67 -4.88 8.81 -9.67
CA SER A 67 -4.46 8.06 -8.47
C SER A 67 -5.03 8.69 -7.21
N GLY A 68 -5.14 7.88 -6.18
CA GLY A 68 -5.38 8.35 -4.82
C GLY A 68 -4.20 7.96 -3.97
N THR A 69 -3.55 8.92 -3.34
CA THR A 69 -2.29 8.74 -2.63
C THR A 69 -2.41 9.14 -1.18
N LEU A 70 -1.90 8.29 -0.30
CA LEU A 70 -1.91 8.51 1.14
C LEU A 70 -0.48 8.44 1.68
N ASP A 71 -0.20 9.21 2.73
CA ASP A 71 1.11 9.23 3.36
C ASP A 71 1.20 8.10 4.39
N LEU A 72 2.01 7.10 4.11
CA LEU A 72 2.20 5.96 4.99
C LEU A 72 3.38 6.16 5.95
N THR A 73 4.11 7.25 5.82
CA THR A 73 5.29 7.51 6.63
C THR A 73 5.03 7.45 8.14
N PRO A 74 3.95 8.09 8.68
CA PRO A 74 3.70 8.01 10.12
C PRO A 74 3.48 6.59 10.60
N THR A 75 2.74 5.78 9.84
CA THR A 75 2.47 4.39 10.20
C THR A 75 3.76 3.58 10.25
N LEU A 76 4.61 3.71 9.24
CA LEU A 76 5.87 2.99 9.18
C LEU A 76 6.85 3.47 10.26
N SER A 77 6.86 4.78 10.54
CA SER A 77 7.78 5.33 11.54
C SER A 77 7.48 4.84 12.96
N GLN A 78 6.25 4.42 13.22
CA GLN A 78 5.84 3.90 14.51
C GLN A 78 6.06 2.39 14.63
N ALA A 79 6.39 1.72 13.55
CA ALA A 79 6.62 0.28 13.56
C ALA A 79 8.00 -0.02 14.15
N THR A 80 8.08 -1.13 14.91
CA THR A 80 9.36 -1.61 15.43
C THR A 80 10.06 -2.42 14.34
N PRO A 81 11.30 -2.05 13.95
CA PRO A 81 12.01 -2.82 12.94
C PRO A 81 12.18 -4.28 13.36
N GLY A 82 12.03 -5.18 12.41
CA GLY A 82 12.17 -6.63 12.62
C GLY A 82 10.89 -7.34 13.04
N GLU A 83 9.81 -6.61 13.33
CA GLU A 83 8.53 -7.23 13.71
C GLU A 83 7.57 -7.26 12.53
N TRP A 84 6.92 -8.40 12.34
CA TRP A 84 5.83 -8.52 11.37
C TRP A 84 4.59 -7.80 11.91
N ARG A 85 3.99 -6.98 11.07
CA ARG A 85 2.81 -6.20 11.39
C ARG A 85 1.81 -6.24 10.26
N SER A 86 0.59 -5.86 10.58
CA SER A 86 -0.49 -5.71 9.60
C SER A 86 -1.01 -4.29 9.63
N VAL A 87 -1.37 -3.78 8.46
CA VAL A 87 -2.10 -2.53 8.33
C VAL A 87 -3.23 -2.72 7.34
N LYS A 88 -4.40 -2.22 7.66
CA LYS A 88 -5.54 -2.16 6.76
C LYS A 88 -5.83 -0.71 6.45
N VAL A 89 -5.87 -0.36 5.18
CA VAL A 89 -6.18 1.00 4.73
C VAL A 89 -7.50 0.96 3.99
N LYS A 90 -8.46 1.76 4.43
CA LYS A 90 -9.80 1.78 3.82
C LYS A 90 -9.71 2.19 2.35
N LEU A 91 -10.40 1.45 1.47
CA LEU A 91 -10.46 1.81 0.06
C LEU A 91 -11.10 3.17 -0.15
N SER A 92 -12.09 3.52 0.69
CA SER A 92 -12.74 4.82 0.62
C SER A 92 -11.75 5.98 0.82
N CYS A 93 -10.67 5.76 1.56
CA CYS A 93 -9.67 6.80 1.79
C CYS A 93 -8.87 7.09 0.53
N PHE A 94 -8.59 6.08 -0.29
CA PHE A 94 -7.97 6.28 -1.59
C PHE A 94 -8.94 7.00 -2.56
N ARG A 95 -10.22 6.63 -2.52
CA ARG A 95 -11.24 7.30 -3.31
C ARG A 95 -11.31 8.79 -2.95
N ASP A 96 -11.34 9.09 -1.66
CA ASP A 96 -11.42 10.47 -1.19
C ASP A 96 -10.14 11.25 -1.51
N ALA A 97 -9.02 10.55 -1.70
CA ALA A 97 -7.76 11.16 -2.11
C ALA A 97 -7.64 11.33 -3.62
N GLY A 98 -8.65 10.95 -4.38
CA GLY A 98 -8.72 11.20 -5.82
C GLY A 98 -8.75 9.97 -6.72
N ALA A 99 -8.68 8.76 -6.19
CA ALA A 99 -8.72 7.56 -7.01
C ALA A 99 -10.12 7.33 -7.59
N ASP A 100 -10.16 6.99 -8.89
CA ASP A 100 -11.39 6.53 -9.52
C ASP A 100 -11.50 5.03 -9.30
N VAL A 101 -12.27 4.66 -8.27
CA VAL A 101 -12.39 3.25 -7.86
C VAL A 101 -13.20 2.40 -8.82
N SER A 102 -13.80 3.01 -9.86
CA SER A 102 -14.51 2.25 -10.89
C SER A 102 -13.57 1.62 -11.93
N ARG A 103 -12.28 1.99 -11.92
CA ARG A 103 -11.32 1.50 -12.92
C ARG A 103 -9.91 1.42 -12.35
N VAL A 104 -9.74 0.62 -11.33
CA VAL A 104 -8.44 0.47 -10.67
C VAL A 104 -7.56 -0.48 -11.47
N SER A 105 -6.47 0.02 -12.03
CA SER A 105 -5.48 -0.77 -12.78
C SER A 105 -4.23 -1.06 -11.96
N GLU A 106 -3.98 -0.30 -10.90
CA GLU A 106 -2.88 -0.53 -9.97
C GLU A 106 -3.45 -0.54 -8.55
N PRO A 107 -3.90 -1.72 -8.06
CA PRO A 107 -4.52 -1.80 -6.73
C PRO A 107 -3.56 -1.61 -5.58
N PHE A 108 -2.27 -1.59 -5.85
CA PHE A 108 -1.25 -1.35 -4.84
C PHE A 108 -0.07 -0.66 -5.49
N VAL A 109 0.30 0.51 -4.96
CA VAL A 109 1.50 1.24 -5.35
C VAL A 109 2.16 1.76 -4.09
N LEU A 110 3.40 1.39 -3.88
CA LEU A 110 4.20 1.92 -2.77
C LEU A 110 5.39 2.66 -3.35
N ASN A 111 5.54 3.94 -3.02
CA ASN A 111 6.69 4.69 -3.45
C ASN A 111 7.34 5.43 -2.29
N THR A 112 8.64 5.67 -2.41
CA THR A 112 9.40 6.35 -1.39
C THR A 112 10.45 7.26 -2.05
N SER A 113 10.70 8.40 -1.43
CA SER A 113 11.72 9.33 -1.88
C SER A 113 13.04 9.17 -1.11
N GLY A 114 13.05 8.35 -0.07
CA GLY A 114 14.22 8.15 0.77
C GLY A 114 14.65 6.69 0.85
N ARG A 115 15.49 6.39 1.81
CA ARG A 115 15.88 5.01 2.08
C ARG A 115 14.75 4.29 2.78
N LEU A 116 14.57 3.04 2.43
CA LEU A 116 13.58 2.17 3.04
C LEU A 116 13.96 0.74 2.78
N ARG A 117 13.75 -0.12 3.77
CA ARG A 117 13.84 -1.57 3.57
C ARG A 117 12.63 -2.21 4.22
N LEU A 118 11.87 -2.91 3.42
CA LEU A 118 10.56 -3.42 3.81
C LEU A 118 10.34 -4.80 3.23
N SER A 119 9.83 -5.72 4.04
CA SER A 119 9.42 -7.05 3.59
C SER A 119 7.91 -7.15 3.58
N LEU A 120 7.36 -7.75 2.54
CA LEU A 120 5.91 -7.97 2.38
C LEU A 120 5.63 -9.45 2.22
N THR A 121 4.62 -9.96 2.92
CA THR A 121 4.11 -11.33 2.71
C THR A 121 2.75 -11.31 2.07
N THR A 122 1.94 -10.30 2.35
CA THR A 122 0.54 -10.25 1.91
C THR A 122 0.19 -8.85 1.44
N VAL A 123 -0.44 -8.78 0.27
CA VAL A 123 -1.17 -7.61 -0.21
C VAL A 123 -2.49 -8.14 -0.73
N GLN A 124 -3.58 -7.84 -0.04
CA GLN A 124 -4.89 -8.36 -0.43
C GLN A 124 -6.02 -7.43 0.04
N LEU A 125 -7.21 -7.67 -0.50
CA LEU A 125 -8.42 -6.98 -0.06
C LEU A 125 -9.01 -7.73 1.14
N SER A 126 -9.49 -6.96 2.11
CA SER A 126 -10.15 -7.50 3.29
C SER A 126 -11.53 -6.87 3.43
N SER A 127 -12.53 -7.69 3.65
CA SER A 127 -13.89 -7.21 3.91
C SER A 127 -14.15 -6.94 5.40
N ASP A 128 -13.21 -7.29 6.26
CA ASP A 128 -13.31 -7.04 7.70
C ASP A 128 -12.85 -5.61 8.01
N PRO A 129 -13.74 -4.71 8.48
CA PRO A 129 -13.37 -3.33 8.74
C PRO A 129 -12.58 -3.13 10.05
N ALA A 130 -12.44 -4.17 10.87
CA ALA A 130 -11.79 -4.03 12.18
C ALA A 130 -10.35 -3.56 12.03
N GLY A 131 -10.01 -2.47 12.73
CA GLY A 131 -8.65 -1.93 12.73
C GLY A 131 -8.26 -1.15 11.47
N ALA A 132 -9.16 -0.96 10.53
CA ALA A 132 -8.85 -0.22 9.32
C ALA A 132 -8.62 1.26 9.60
N ILE A 133 -7.60 1.83 8.97
CA ILE A 133 -7.21 3.23 9.17
C ILE A 133 -7.29 4.01 7.86
N CYS A 134 -7.18 5.31 8.00
CA CYS A 134 -7.11 6.24 6.87
C CYS A 134 -5.88 7.12 7.06
N PRO A 135 -4.71 6.76 6.51
CA PRO A 135 -3.53 7.60 6.61
C PRO A 135 -3.76 8.99 6.00
N PRO A 136 -3.00 9.99 6.39
CA PRO A 136 -3.17 11.35 5.82
C PRO A 136 -2.82 11.37 4.33
N ARG A 137 -3.39 12.34 3.67
CA ARG A 137 -3.09 12.55 2.25
C ARG A 137 -1.78 13.27 2.05
#